data_a8879edd2ff705e6e4fd68f0540ed6a4
#
_entry.id   a8879edd2ff705e6e4fd68f0540ed6a4
#
_cell.length_a   1.000
_cell.length_b   1.000
_cell.length_c   1.000
_cell.angle_alpha   90.00
_cell.angle_beta   90.00
_cell.angle_gamma   90.00
#
_symmetry.space_group_name_H-M   'P 1'
#
loop_
_entity.id
_entity.type
_entity.pdbx_description
1 polymer ?
#
loop_
_entity_poly.entity_id
_entity_poly.type
_entity_poly.pdbx_seq_one_letter_code
_entity_poly.pdbx_strand_id
1 'polypeptide(L)'
;MKEGTLMHFYGTIGPACASAGTLRRLVDAGMTGLRMNLSHGPLSAHKDWLDIIHAVGIPQLLIDLQGPELRIGTLAEPITLVEGSSVRLGADGVPCPAALVQAAAPGQQLLLDDGKLLVQVTQALPEALVCTVVRGGTLQSRKSIAAPGLAVPSPTLTEEDLQNLKIAKQCGVTGVMLPFVRGKADILALRHALEEAGAADIRIFAKIENMTGVRACLLYTSPSPRDS
;
A
#
# COMPACT_ATOMS: atom_id res chain seq x y z
N MET A 1 29.00 1.79 -27.98
CA MET A 1 29.16 1.40 -26.57
C MET A 1 27.76 1.13 -26.01
N LYS A 2 27.46 -0.10 -25.55
CA LYS A 2 26.18 -0.38 -24.90
C LYS A 2 26.19 0.44 -23.62
N GLU A 3 25.22 1.37 -23.45
CA GLU A 3 24.95 2.02 -22.18
C GLU A 3 24.69 0.91 -21.16
N GLY A 4 25.60 0.75 -20.21
CA GLY A 4 25.42 -0.18 -19.11
C GLY A 4 24.18 0.26 -18.34
N THR A 5 23.20 -0.62 -18.21
CA THR A 5 22.00 -0.38 -17.39
C THR A 5 22.49 -0.05 -15.98
N LEU A 6 22.37 1.22 -15.58
CA LEU A 6 22.75 1.66 -14.24
C LEU A 6 21.79 1.00 -13.25
N MET A 7 22.29 0.09 -12.43
CA MET A 7 21.49 -0.56 -11.40
C MET A 7 21.27 0.40 -10.22
N HIS A 8 20.04 0.55 -9.80
CA HIS A 8 19.67 1.38 -8.65
C HIS A 8 19.37 0.52 -7.43
N PHE A 9 19.96 0.87 -6.30
CA PHE A 9 19.74 0.19 -5.01
C PHE A 9 18.98 1.12 -4.06
N TYR A 10 17.78 0.72 -3.65
CA TYR A 10 16.94 1.47 -2.72
C TYR A 10 16.88 0.78 -1.36
N GLY A 11 17.19 1.52 -0.31
CA GLY A 11 16.96 1.10 1.07
C GLY A 11 15.63 1.64 1.58
N THR A 12 14.93 0.91 2.46
CA THR A 12 13.76 1.46 3.16
C THR A 12 14.22 2.12 4.46
N ILE A 13 13.89 3.42 4.63
CA ILE A 13 14.15 4.11 5.89
C ILE A 13 13.19 3.64 6.99
N GLY A 14 13.71 3.49 8.18
CA GLY A 14 12.97 3.16 9.39
C GLY A 14 13.77 3.58 10.63
N PRO A 15 13.20 3.45 11.84
CA PRO A 15 13.83 3.92 13.08
C PRO A 15 15.26 3.38 13.30
N ALA A 16 15.52 2.15 12.87
CA ALA A 16 16.83 1.51 13.05
C ALA A 16 17.94 2.11 12.18
N CYS A 17 17.63 2.82 11.09
CA CYS A 17 18.62 3.37 10.16
C CYS A 17 18.47 4.89 9.94
N ALA A 18 17.52 5.55 10.58
CA ALA A 18 17.25 6.98 10.44
C ALA A 18 18.30 7.85 11.16
N SER A 19 19.57 7.69 10.80
CA SER A 19 20.65 8.55 11.27
C SER A 19 21.59 8.93 10.13
N ALA A 20 22.13 10.13 10.14
CA ALA A 20 23.04 10.62 9.10
C ALA A 20 24.28 9.71 8.92
N GLY A 21 24.81 9.18 10.02
CA GLY A 21 25.96 8.27 9.98
C GLY A 21 25.64 6.93 9.31
N THR A 22 24.48 6.35 9.59
CA THR A 22 24.05 5.11 8.95
C THR A 22 23.74 5.32 7.48
N LEU A 23 23.01 6.39 7.13
CA LEU A 23 22.68 6.68 5.74
C LEU A 23 23.92 6.96 4.88
N ARG A 24 24.92 7.67 5.41
CA ARG A 24 26.21 7.87 4.70
C ARG A 24 26.88 6.55 4.39
N ARG A 25 27.02 5.64 5.38
CA ARG A 25 27.61 4.31 5.16
C ARG A 25 26.87 3.50 4.11
N LEU A 26 25.52 3.62 4.04
CA LEU A 26 24.72 2.93 3.01
C LEU A 26 24.99 3.54 1.62
N VAL A 27 25.10 4.86 1.50
CA VAL A 27 25.46 5.54 0.25
C VAL A 27 26.87 5.13 -0.19
N ASP A 28 27.85 5.12 0.74
CA ASP A 28 29.23 4.69 0.47
C ASP A 28 29.28 3.22 0.02
N ALA A 29 28.35 2.38 0.49
CA ALA A 29 28.20 0.99 0.07
C ALA A 29 27.45 0.81 -1.27
N GLY A 30 27.03 1.90 -1.94
CA GLY A 30 26.40 1.88 -3.26
C GLY A 30 24.88 2.08 -3.27
N MET A 31 24.24 2.44 -2.14
CA MET A 31 22.83 2.79 -2.15
C MET A 31 22.59 4.05 -2.96
N THR A 32 21.66 4.01 -3.90
CA THR A 32 21.34 5.11 -4.83
C THR A 32 20.09 5.90 -4.44
N GLY A 33 19.28 5.37 -3.53
CA GLY A 33 18.05 6.03 -3.10
C GLY A 33 17.44 5.41 -1.85
N LEU A 34 16.45 6.10 -1.31
CA LEU A 34 15.66 5.65 -0.17
C LEU A 34 14.18 5.50 -0.55
N ARG A 35 13.53 4.53 0.08
CA ARG A 35 12.08 4.39 0.10
C ARG A 35 11.54 4.74 1.48
N MET A 36 10.51 5.58 1.54
CA MET A 36 9.74 5.88 2.74
C MET A 36 8.35 5.29 2.61
N ASN A 37 7.97 4.42 3.56
CA ASN A 37 6.64 3.79 3.58
C ASN A 37 5.65 4.66 4.35
N LEU A 38 4.67 5.23 3.66
CA LEU A 38 3.68 6.12 4.25
C LEU A 38 2.52 5.39 4.96
N SER A 39 2.51 4.05 4.98
CA SER A 39 1.57 3.29 5.84
C SER A 39 1.82 3.52 7.35
N HIS A 40 2.96 4.09 7.73
CA HIS A 40 3.33 4.39 9.11
C HIS A 40 3.12 5.87 9.51
N GLY A 41 2.54 6.66 8.63
CA GLY A 41 2.21 8.06 8.86
C GLY A 41 2.44 8.92 7.62
N PRO A 42 1.80 10.11 7.57
CA PRO A 42 1.92 11.01 6.43
C PRO A 42 3.34 11.57 6.29
N LEU A 43 3.67 11.98 5.07
CA LEU A 43 4.98 12.56 4.74
C LEU A 43 5.35 13.74 5.65
N SER A 44 4.37 14.55 6.04
CA SER A 44 4.53 15.68 6.96
C SER A 44 4.98 15.28 8.38
N ALA A 45 4.67 14.07 8.83
CA ALA A 45 5.09 13.57 10.14
C ALA A 45 6.57 13.11 10.17
N HIS A 46 7.21 12.98 9.03
CA HIS A 46 8.58 12.48 8.90
C HIS A 46 9.63 13.58 8.65
N LYS A 47 9.34 14.80 9.14
CA LYS A 47 10.24 15.96 8.93
C LYS A 47 11.69 15.68 9.33
N ASP A 48 11.92 15.07 10.49
CA ASP A 48 13.27 14.77 10.98
C ASP A 48 14.03 13.82 10.04
N TRP A 49 13.33 12.85 9.45
CA TRP A 49 13.95 11.94 8.48
C TRP A 49 14.24 12.65 7.15
N LEU A 50 13.35 13.52 6.70
CA LEU A 50 13.57 14.34 5.49
C LEU A 50 14.78 15.26 5.67
N ASP A 51 14.92 15.91 6.82
CA ASP A 51 16.06 16.78 7.14
C ASP A 51 17.38 15.98 7.10
N ILE A 52 17.39 14.75 7.64
CA ILE A 52 18.56 13.86 7.59
C ILE A 52 18.87 13.43 6.14
N ILE A 53 17.85 13.03 5.36
CA ILE A 53 17.99 12.62 3.96
C ILE A 53 18.61 13.75 3.13
N HIS A 54 18.12 14.97 3.29
CA HIS A 54 18.63 16.15 2.60
C HIS A 54 20.08 16.48 3.04
N ALA A 55 20.37 16.41 4.33
CA ALA A 55 21.72 16.67 4.87
C ALA A 55 22.77 15.65 4.40
N VAL A 56 22.36 14.42 4.13
CA VAL A 56 23.24 13.37 3.56
C VAL A 56 23.38 13.52 2.06
N GLY A 57 22.43 14.18 1.38
CA GLY A 57 22.44 14.39 -0.07
C GLY A 57 22.03 13.14 -0.86
N ILE A 58 21.05 12.37 -0.37
CA ILE A 58 20.57 11.18 -1.08
C ILE A 58 19.80 11.62 -2.33
N PRO A 59 20.21 11.15 -3.53
CA PRO A 59 19.72 11.73 -4.79
C PRO A 59 18.30 11.28 -5.16
N GLN A 60 17.81 10.18 -4.59
CA GLN A 60 16.51 9.64 -4.94
C GLN A 60 15.72 9.30 -3.68
N LEU A 61 14.55 9.91 -3.54
CA LEU A 61 13.59 9.62 -2.48
C LEU A 61 12.30 9.10 -3.11
N LEU A 62 11.98 7.84 -2.82
CA LEU A 62 10.70 7.23 -3.19
C LEU A 62 9.76 7.26 -2.00
N ILE A 63 8.52 7.69 -2.22
CA ILE A 63 7.44 7.47 -1.26
C ILE A 63 6.57 6.32 -1.73
N ASP A 64 6.23 5.42 -0.81
CA ASP A 64 5.29 4.32 -1.05
C ASP A 64 3.96 4.71 -0.41
N LEU A 65 2.97 5.01 -1.25
CA LEU A 65 1.64 5.44 -0.83
C LEU A 65 0.93 4.29 -0.09
N GLN A 66 0.05 4.64 0.82
CA GLN A 66 -0.76 3.67 1.55
C GLN A 66 -1.81 3.03 0.62
N GLY A 67 -2.42 3.82 -0.26
CA GLY A 67 -3.53 3.38 -1.10
C GLY A 67 -4.76 2.97 -0.30
N PRO A 68 -5.79 2.46 -0.98
CA PRO A 68 -7.06 2.07 -0.37
C PRO A 68 -7.00 0.67 0.26
N GLU A 69 -6.02 0.42 1.13
CA GLU A 69 -5.91 -0.86 1.81
C GLU A 69 -7.11 -1.11 2.73
N LEU A 70 -7.68 -2.30 2.63
CA LEU A 70 -8.72 -2.71 3.55
C LEU A 70 -8.11 -3.03 4.90
N ARG A 71 -8.61 -2.40 5.96
CA ARG A 71 -8.14 -2.60 7.33
C ARG A 71 -9.29 -2.75 8.31
N ILE A 72 -9.02 -3.49 9.37
CA ILE A 72 -9.83 -3.49 10.60
C ILE A 72 -9.83 -2.07 11.17
N GLY A 73 -10.97 -1.61 11.62
CA GLY A 73 -11.08 -0.34 12.32
C GLY A 73 -10.43 -0.36 13.70
N THR A 74 -10.66 0.68 14.48
CA THR A 74 -10.15 0.76 15.85
C THR A 74 -10.97 -0.15 16.75
N LEU A 75 -10.31 -0.99 17.53
CA LEU A 75 -10.87 -1.83 18.58
C LEU A 75 -10.56 -1.20 19.92
N ALA A 76 -11.47 -1.30 20.89
CA ALA A 76 -11.22 -0.85 22.26
C ALA A 76 -10.09 -1.68 22.89
N GLU A 77 -10.10 -3.00 22.66
CA GLU A 77 -9.09 -3.95 23.11
C GLU A 77 -8.84 -5.01 22.03
N PRO A 78 -7.68 -5.68 22.02
CA PRO A 78 -7.44 -6.82 21.15
C PRO A 78 -8.48 -7.93 21.38
N ILE A 79 -8.93 -8.55 20.29
CA ILE A 79 -9.95 -9.61 20.32
C ILE A 79 -9.30 -10.95 20.04
N THR A 80 -9.55 -11.95 20.90
CA THR A 80 -9.13 -13.32 20.65
C THR A 80 -10.17 -14.02 19.78
N LEU A 81 -9.76 -14.40 18.55
CA LEU A 81 -10.55 -15.22 17.64
C LEU A 81 -10.24 -16.69 17.90
N VAL A 82 -11.24 -17.45 18.33
CA VAL A 82 -11.11 -18.89 18.58
C VAL A 82 -11.56 -19.68 17.35
N GLU A 83 -10.74 -20.65 16.93
CA GLU A 83 -11.07 -21.49 15.77
C GLU A 83 -12.41 -22.22 15.96
N GLY A 84 -13.22 -22.25 14.92
CA GLY A 84 -14.60 -22.76 14.93
C GLY A 84 -15.65 -21.81 15.50
N SER A 85 -15.26 -20.73 16.18
CA SER A 85 -16.20 -19.75 16.70
C SER A 85 -16.74 -18.81 15.60
N SER A 86 -17.82 -18.10 15.92
CA SER A 86 -18.39 -17.07 15.06
C SER A 86 -17.82 -15.70 15.41
N VAL A 87 -17.54 -14.89 14.39
CA VAL A 87 -17.17 -13.48 14.53
C VAL A 87 -18.00 -12.63 13.57
N ARG A 88 -18.42 -11.45 14.01
CA ARG A 88 -19.13 -10.47 13.20
C ARG A 88 -18.17 -9.35 12.77
N LEU A 89 -18.15 -9.02 11.47
CA LEU A 89 -17.40 -7.91 10.89
C LEU A 89 -18.39 -6.86 10.38
N GLY A 90 -18.17 -5.58 10.66
CA GLY A 90 -19.08 -4.48 10.32
C GLY A 90 -19.86 -3.97 11.50
N ALA A 91 -21.12 -3.55 11.29
CA ALA A 91 -21.97 -3.02 12.35
C ALA A 91 -22.16 -4.02 13.50
N ASP A 92 -22.09 -3.50 14.74
CA ASP A 92 -22.19 -4.27 15.99
C ASP A 92 -21.16 -5.41 16.13
N GLY A 93 -20.01 -5.29 15.45
CA GLY A 93 -18.94 -6.28 15.47
C GLY A 93 -17.56 -5.65 15.33
N VAL A 94 -16.63 -6.41 14.80
CA VAL A 94 -15.29 -5.91 14.45
C VAL A 94 -15.41 -4.90 13.32
N PRO A 95 -15.04 -3.63 13.50
CA PRO A 95 -15.22 -2.60 12.49
C PRO A 95 -14.40 -2.92 11.24
N CYS A 96 -15.03 -2.84 10.06
CA CYS A 96 -14.37 -3.01 8.78
C CYS A 96 -15.02 -2.10 7.72
N PRO A 97 -14.37 -1.87 6.54
CA PRO A 97 -14.92 -1.01 5.50
C PRO A 97 -16.27 -1.49 4.98
N ALA A 98 -17.24 -0.59 4.87
CA ALA A 98 -18.58 -0.90 4.34
C ALA A 98 -18.53 -1.49 2.91
N ALA A 99 -17.59 -1.03 2.08
CA ALA A 99 -17.40 -1.58 0.74
C ALA A 99 -17.05 -3.08 0.74
N LEU A 100 -16.31 -3.56 1.76
CA LEU A 100 -16.04 -4.98 1.93
C LEU A 100 -17.33 -5.73 2.30
N VAL A 101 -18.12 -5.19 3.24
CA VAL A 101 -19.39 -5.79 3.66
C VAL A 101 -20.36 -5.94 2.48
N GLN A 102 -20.44 -4.90 1.64
CA GLN A 102 -21.32 -4.90 0.47
C GLN A 102 -20.84 -5.84 -0.67
N ALA A 103 -19.53 -6.06 -0.78
CA ALA A 103 -18.97 -6.87 -1.86
C ALA A 103 -18.87 -8.35 -1.51
N ALA A 104 -18.71 -8.70 -0.24
CA ALA A 104 -18.46 -10.07 0.19
C ALA A 104 -19.76 -10.90 0.23
N ALA A 105 -19.63 -12.19 -0.10
CA ALA A 105 -20.73 -13.16 -0.12
C ALA A 105 -20.38 -14.40 0.73
N PRO A 106 -21.37 -15.21 1.12
CA PRO A 106 -21.11 -16.48 1.78
C PRO A 106 -20.12 -17.35 1.01
N GLY A 107 -19.19 -17.97 1.73
CA GLY A 107 -18.08 -18.74 1.16
C GLY A 107 -16.80 -17.92 0.95
N GLN A 108 -16.87 -16.59 0.93
CA GLN A 108 -15.69 -15.74 0.79
C GLN A 108 -14.74 -15.91 1.98
N GLN A 109 -13.47 -16.13 1.69
CA GLN A 109 -12.41 -16.11 2.71
C GLN A 109 -11.84 -14.71 2.87
N LEU A 110 -11.61 -14.33 4.12
CA LEU A 110 -10.95 -13.07 4.49
C LEU A 110 -9.73 -13.39 5.34
N LEU A 111 -8.57 -12.93 4.88
CA LEU A 111 -7.30 -13.03 5.58
C LEU A 111 -7.10 -11.74 6.39
N LEU A 112 -6.81 -11.86 7.68
CA LEU A 112 -6.59 -10.73 8.56
C LEU A 112 -5.16 -10.77 9.10
N ASP A 113 -4.59 -9.59 9.45
CA ASP A 113 -3.23 -9.42 9.98
C ASP A 113 -2.17 -10.15 9.11
N ASP A 114 -2.08 -9.74 7.84
CA ASP A 114 -1.15 -10.30 6.86
C ASP A 114 -1.28 -11.81 6.67
N GLY A 115 -2.51 -12.31 6.83
CA GLY A 115 -2.84 -13.72 6.67
C GLY A 115 -2.58 -14.59 7.91
N LYS A 116 -2.23 -14.02 9.05
CA LYS A 116 -2.09 -14.79 10.31
C LYS A 116 -3.42 -15.38 10.78
N LEU A 117 -4.52 -14.64 10.55
CA LEU A 117 -5.87 -15.05 10.89
C LEU A 117 -6.66 -15.29 9.60
N LEU A 118 -7.59 -16.24 9.64
CA LEU A 118 -8.45 -16.57 8.51
C LEU A 118 -9.88 -16.72 9.01
N VAL A 119 -10.80 -16.01 8.38
CA VAL A 119 -12.23 -16.18 8.61
C VAL A 119 -12.95 -16.46 7.29
N GLN A 120 -14.03 -17.21 7.34
CA GLN A 120 -14.89 -17.49 6.19
C GLN A 120 -16.28 -16.92 6.42
N VAL A 121 -16.76 -16.12 5.46
CA VAL A 121 -18.10 -15.55 5.49
C VAL A 121 -19.14 -16.68 5.40
N THR A 122 -20.01 -16.76 6.39
CA THR A 122 -21.14 -17.70 6.42
C THR A 122 -22.46 -17.02 6.08
N GLN A 123 -22.59 -15.73 6.43
CA GLN A 123 -23.77 -14.93 6.12
C GLN A 123 -23.37 -13.48 5.80
N ALA A 124 -23.93 -12.92 4.73
CA ALA A 124 -23.84 -11.51 4.40
C ALA A 124 -25.13 -10.80 4.81
N LEU A 125 -25.02 -9.79 5.66
CA LEU A 125 -26.10 -8.91 6.11
C LEU A 125 -25.91 -7.52 5.49
N PRO A 126 -26.94 -6.66 5.47
CA PRO A 126 -26.81 -5.31 4.87
C PRO A 126 -25.63 -4.49 5.38
N GLU A 127 -25.30 -4.59 6.68
CA GLU A 127 -24.27 -3.80 7.33
C GLU A 127 -23.21 -4.62 8.05
N ALA A 128 -23.24 -5.96 7.93
CA ALA A 128 -22.28 -6.83 8.58
C ALA A 128 -22.09 -8.16 7.85
N LEU A 129 -20.96 -8.81 8.10
CA LEU A 129 -20.67 -10.18 7.71
C LEU A 129 -20.61 -11.05 8.96
N VAL A 130 -21.31 -12.17 8.96
CA VAL A 130 -21.11 -13.23 9.94
C VAL A 130 -20.08 -14.20 9.37
N CYS A 131 -19.03 -14.47 10.12
CA CYS A 131 -17.94 -15.32 9.67
C CYS A 131 -17.65 -16.43 10.68
N THR A 132 -17.23 -17.59 10.20
CA THR A 132 -16.60 -18.61 11.04
C THR A 132 -15.08 -18.41 11.04
N VAL A 133 -14.47 -18.49 12.21
CA VAL A 133 -13.01 -18.44 12.36
C VAL A 133 -12.42 -19.78 11.90
N VAL A 134 -11.64 -19.76 10.82
CA VAL A 134 -10.94 -20.94 10.26
C VAL A 134 -9.56 -21.08 10.86
N ARG A 135 -8.88 -19.95 11.11
CA ARG A 135 -7.59 -19.90 11.80
C ARG A 135 -7.63 -18.75 12.79
N GLY A 136 -7.52 -19.10 14.07
CA GLY A 136 -7.65 -18.20 15.19
C GLY A 136 -6.37 -17.48 15.57
N GLY A 137 -6.46 -16.64 16.61
CA GLY A 137 -5.38 -15.84 17.17
C GLY A 137 -5.87 -14.49 17.67
N THR A 138 -4.95 -13.58 18.00
CA THR A 138 -5.30 -12.25 18.53
C THR A 138 -5.38 -11.22 17.40
N LEU A 139 -6.56 -10.65 17.21
CA LEU A 139 -6.81 -9.55 16.27
C LEU A 139 -6.64 -8.21 16.97
N GLN A 140 -5.81 -7.34 16.40
CA GLN A 140 -5.55 -5.98 16.89
C GLN A 140 -6.19 -4.95 15.97
N SER A 141 -6.29 -3.69 16.46
CA SER A 141 -6.74 -2.54 15.69
C SER A 141 -5.92 -2.34 14.41
N ARG A 142 -6.56 -1.86 13.35
CA ARG A 142 -5.97 -1.40 12.09
C ARG A 142 -5.19 -2.48 11.31
N LYS A 143 -5.40 -3.76 11.63
CA LYS A 143 -4.78 -4.86 10.90
C LYS A 143 -5.35 -4.98 9.48
N SER A 144 -4.50 -5.40 8.55
CA SER A 144 -4.85 -5.60 7.15
C SER A 144 -5.98 -6.62 6.96
N ILE A 145 -6.80 -6.42 5.92
CA ILE A 145 -7.77 -7.39 5.42
C ILE A 145 -7.44 -7.68 3.96
N ALA A 146 -7.22 -8.93 3.62
CA ALA A 146 -7.17 -9.36 2.23
C ALA A 146 -8.36 -10.27 1.93
N ALA A 147 -9.01 -10.04 0.79
CA ALA A 147 -10.14 -10.82 0.30
C ALA A 147 -9.79 -11.43 -1.07
N PRO A 148 -9.09 -12.59 -1.10
CA PRO A 148 -8.64 -13.20 -2.33
C PRO A 148 -9.77 -13.45 -3.31
N GLY A 149 -9.60 -13.03 -4.56
CA GLY A 149 -10.61 -13.19 -5.61
C GLY A 149 -11.78 -12.21 -5.57
N LEU A 150 -11.90 -11.37 -4.53
CA LEU A 150 -12.95 -10.38 -4.40
C LEU A 150 -12.47 -9.01 -4.91
N ALA A 151 -13.20 -8.41 -5.84
CA ALA A 151 -12.99 -7.04 -6.27
C ALA A 151 -13.81 -6.09 -5.37
N VAL A 152 -13.15 -5.46 -4.39
CA VAL A 152 -13.79 -4.45 -3.56
C VAL A 152 -13.64 -3.09 -4.23
N PRO A 153 -14.74 -2.37 -4.52
CA PRO A 153 -14.66 -1.02 -5.08
C PRO A 153 -13.89 -0.10 -4.14
N SER A 154 -12.85 0.53 -4.67
CA SER A 154 -12.01 1.45 -3.91
C SER A 154 -11.44 2.53 -4.82
N PRO A 155 -11.24 3.77 -4.33
CA PRO A 155 -10.54 4.79 -5.11
C PRO A 155 -9.10 4.33 -5.37
N THR A 156 -8.43 4.94 -6.34
CA THR A 156 -7.00 4.68 -6.59
C THR A 156 -6.12 5.32 -5.53
N LEU A 157 -6.49 6.53 -5.11
CA LEU A 157 -5.78 7.34 -4.11
C LEU A 157 -6.72 7.66 -2.96
N THR A 158 -6.21 7.59 -1.75
CA THR A 158 -6.92 8.07 -0.56
C THR A 158 -6.75 9.58 -0.41
N GLU A 159 -7.55 10.20 0.46
CA GLU A 159 -7.36 11.63 0.78
C GLU A 159 -5.97 11.89 1.38
N GLU A 160 -5.47 10.98 2.20
CA GLU A 160 -4.12 11.09 2.79
C GLU A 160 -3.04 10.99 1.70
N ASP A 161 -3.21 10.10 0.71
CA ASP A 161 -2.30 10.03 -0.45
C ASP A 161 -2.27 11.37 -1.19
N LEU A 162 -3.43 11.98 -1.45
CA LEU A 162 -3.53 13.28 -2.12
C LEU A 162 -2.84 14.39 -1.31
N GLN A 163 -2.97 14.41 0.02
CA GLN A 163 -2.26 15.37 0.87
C GLN A 163 -0.73 15.16 0.82
N ASN A 164 -0.27 13.91 0.82
CA ASN A 164 1.14 13.58 0.67
C ASN A 164 1.70 14.05 -0.69
N LEU A 165 0.95 13.87 -1.78
CA LEU A 165 1.35 14.30 -3.12
C LEU A 165 1.50 15.82 -3.23
N LYS A 166 0.64 16.62 -2.58
CA LYS A 166 0.72 18.09 -2.58
C LYS A 166 2.05 18.64 -2.07
N ILE A 167 2.67 17.96 -1.14
CA ILE A 167 3.95 18.39 -0.55
C ILE A 167 5.16 17.59 -1.04
N ALA A 168 4.93 16.55 -1.86
CA ALA A 168 5.98 15.62 -2.28
C ALA A 168 7.18 16.32 -2.92
N LYS A 169 6.94 17.24 -3.87
CA LYS A 169 8.01 17.98 -4.54
C LYS A 169 8.83 18.85 -3.58
N GLN A 170 8.18 19.52 -2.64
CA GLN A 170 8.82 20.36 -1.63
C GLN A 170 9.67 19.52 -0.66
N CYS A 171 9.29 18.27 -0.43
CA CYS A 171 10.02 17.30 0.38
C CYS A 171 11.14 16.57 -0.38
N GLY A 172 11.43 16.95 -1.63
CA GLY A 172 12.49 16.33 -2.43
C GLY A 172 12.15 14.92 -2.96
N VAL A 173 10.87 14.54 -2.99
CA VAL A 173 10.44 13.25 -3.55
C VAL A 173 10.72 13.22 -5.05
N THR A 174 11.36 12.13 -5.50
CA THR A 174 11.71 11.91 -6.91
C THR A 174 10.92 10.77 -7.54
N GLY A 175 10.22 9.98 -6.74
CA GLY A 175 9.38 8.90 -7.22
C GLY A 175 8.27 8.53 -6.26
N VAL A 176 7.14 8.09 -6.81
CA VAL A 176 5.96 7.64 -6.06
C VAL A 176 5.66 6.20 -6.44
N MET A 177 5.55 5.33 -5.45
CA MET A 177 5.10 3.95 -5.61
C MET A 177 3.60 3.89 -5.36
N LEU A 178 2.84 3.48 -6.38
CA LEU A 178 1.38 3.32 -6.33
C LEU A 178 1.04 1.86 -6.01
N PRO A 179 0.45 1.57 -4.84
CA PRO A 179 0.05 0.21 -4.49
C PRO A 179 -1.22 -0.22 -5.23
N PHE A 180 -1.49 -1.51 -5.24
CA PHE A 180 -2.73 -2.13 -5.71
C PHE A 180 -3.15 -1.77 -7.15
N VAL A 181 -2.21 -1.48 -8.03
CA VAL A 181 -2.51 -1.11 -9.43
C VAL A 181 -3.31 -2.20 -10.13
N ARG A 182 -4.46 -1.83 -10.68
CA ARG A 182 -5.40 -2.71 -11.40
C ARG A 182 -5.32 -2.53 -12.91
N GLY A 183 -4.78 -1.38 -13.36
CA GLY A 183 -4.68 -1.08 -14.78
C GLY A 183 -4.29 0.37 -15.07
N LYS A 184 -4.41 0.76 -16.35
CA LYS A 184 -4.02 2.08 -16.87
C LYS A 184 -4.72 3.24 -16.14
N ALA A 185 -6.00 3.07 -15.78
CA ALA A 185 -6.77 4.13 -15.11
C ALA A 185 -6.15 4.55 -13.78
N ASP A 186 -5.59 3.61 -13.01
CA ASP A 186 -4.93 3.93 -11.72
C ASP A 186 -3.67 4.77 -11.94
N ILE A 187 -2.88 4.44 -12.97
CA ILE A 187 -1.68 5.22 -13.32
C ILE A 187 -2.05 6.64 -13.79
N LEU A 188 -3.12 6.76 -14.58
CA LEU A 188 -3.60 8.07 -15.04
C LEU A 188 -4.12 8.92 -13.87
N ALA A 189 -4.83 8.31 -12.91
CA ALA A 189 -5.30 9.00 -11.72
C ALA A 189 -4.12 9.57 -10.88
N LEU A 190 -3.06 8.78 -10.66
CA LEU A 190 -1.87 9.28 -9.97
C LEU A 190 -1.16 10.37 -10.79
N ARG A 191 -1.04 10.20 -12.11
CA ARG A 191 -0.42 11.22 -12.98
C ARG A 191 -1.15 12.55 -12.88
N HIS A 192 -2.47 12.53 -12.96
CA HIS A 192 -3.30 13.73 -12.82
C HIS A 192 -3.10 14.38 -11.44
N ALA A 193 -3.12 13.61 -10.37
CA ALA A 193 -2.89 14.14 -9.02
C ALA A 193 -1.50 14.79 -8.87
N LEU A 194 -0.46 14.21 -9.49
CA LEU A 194 0.89 14.80 -9.52
C LEU A 194 0.93 16.10 -10.36
N GLU A 195 0.22 16.16 -11.49
CA GLU A 195 0.11 17.37 -12.31
C GLU A 195 -0.57 18.50 -11.53
N GLU A 196 -1.69 18.21 -10.85
CA GLU A 196 -2.40 19.18 -10.00
C GLU A 196 -1.54 19.67 -8.82
N ALA A 197 -0.67 18.81 -8.30
CA ALA A 197 0.29 19.17 -7.25
C ALA A 197 1.54 19.90 -7.76
N GLY A 198 1.65 20.19 -9.08
CA GLY A 198 2.84 20.79 -9.67
C GLY A 198 4.09 19.90 -9.63
N ALA A 199 3.89 18.58 -9.60
CA ALA A 199 4.91 17.56 -9.40
C ALA A 199 4.96 16.54 -10.56
N ALA A 200 4.61 16.95 -11.78
CA ALA A 200 4.52 16.11 -12.97
C ALA A 200 5.86 15.41 -13.35
N ASP A 201 6.98 15.93 -12.88
CA ASP A 201 8.32 15.41 -13.06
C ASP A 201 8.65 14.21 -12.15
N ILE A 202 7.83 13.94 -11.13
CA ILE A 202 8.01 12.81 -10.22
C ILE A 202 7.70 11.49 -10.96
N ARG A 203 8.61 10.52 -10.85
CA ARG A 203 8.46 9.20 -11.49
C ARG A 203 7.40 8.35 -10.78
N ILE A 204 6.65 7.58 -11.56
CA ILE A 204 5.64 6.64 -11.06
C ILE A 204 6.19 5.23 -11.11
N PHE A 205 6.06 4.50 -10.00
CA PHE A 205 6.37 3.09 -9.86
C PHE A 205 5.08 2.34 -9.53
N ALA A 206 4.60 1.51 -10.46
CA ALA A 206 3.40 0.70 -10.27
C ALA A 206 3.71 -0.56 -9.49
N LYS A 207 2.98 -0.84 -8.42
CA LYS A 207 3.03 -2.09 -7.68
C LYS A 207 1.89 -3.00 -8.16
N ILE A 208 2.26 -4.11 -8.78
CA ILE A 208 1.32 -5.11 -9.30
C ILE A 208 1.14 -6.18 -8.24
N GLU A 209 0.11 -6.04 -7.41
CA GLU A 209 -0.12 -6.82 -6.20
C GLU A 209 -1.44 -7.62 -6.23
N ASN A 210 -2.11 -7.62 -7.39
CA ASN A 210 -3.37 -8.33 -7.59
C ASN A 210 -3.50 -8.91 -9.00
N MET A 211 -4.35 -9.92 -9.16
CA MET A 211 -4.51 -10.62 -10.44
C MET A 211 -5.09 -9.75 -11.56
N THR A 212 -5.85 -8.72 -11.23
CA THR A 212 -6.36 -7.74 -12.21
C THR A 212 -5.20 -6.97 -12.81
N GLY A 213 -4.30 -6.47 -11.97
CA GLY A 213 -3.07 -5.80 -12.40
C GLY A 213 -2.15 -6.70 -13.23
N VAL A 214 -1.96 -7.95 -12.82
CA VAL A 214 -1.18 -8.94 -13.61
C VAL A 214 -1.76 -9.09 -15.00
N ARG A 215 -3.07 -9.30 -15.14
CA ARG A 215 -3.73 -9.44 -16.44
C ARG A 215 -3.61 -8.18 -17.29
N ALA A 216 -3.78 -7.00 -16.68
CA ALA A 216 -3.60 -5.72 -17.36
C ALA A 216 -2.15 -5.53 -17.85
N CYS A 217 -1.13 -5.86 -17.03
CA CYS A 217 0.28 -5.77 -17.43
C CYS A 217 0.61 -6.66 -18.62
N LEU A 218 0.12 -7.90 -18.65
CA LEU A 218 0.35 -8.82 -19.77
C LEU A 218 -0.19 -8.28 -21.10
N LEU A 219 -1.29 -7.52 -21.07
CA LEU A 219 -1.85 -6.88 -22.27
C LEU A 219 -0.98 -5.72 -22.81
N TYR A 220 -0.18 -5.06 -21.94
CA TYR A 220 0.64 -3.91 -22.31
C TYR A 220 2.12 -4.26 -22.54
N THR A 221 2.58 -5.38 -22.02
CA THR A 221 3.99 -5.84 -22.14
C THR A 221 4.19 -6.93 -23.19
N SER A 222 3.13 -7.44 -23.79
CA SER A 222 3.24 -8.34 -24.94
C SER A 222 3.87 -7.56 -26.10
N PRO A 223 5.01 -7.97 -26.66
CA PRO A 223 5.57 -7.30 -27.82
C PRO A 223 4.53 -7.32 -28.94
N SER A 224 4.22 -6.15 -29.48
CA SER A 224 3.33 -6.05 -30.63
C SER A 224 3.97 -6.86 -31.78
N PRO A 225 3.19 -7.66 -32.54
CA PRO A 225 3.68 -8.33 -33.72
C PRO A 225 4.25 -7.37 -34.81
N ARG A 226 4.20 -6.06 -34.56
CA ARG A 226 4.70 -5.02 -35.45
C ARG A 226 6.12 -4.56 -35.12
N ASP A 227 6.71 -5.04 -34.02
CA ASP A 227 8.06 -4.70 -33.58
C ASP A 227 9.07 -5.81 -33.90
N SER A 228 8.73 -6.71 -34.80
CA SER A 228 9.58 -7.76 -35.35
C SER A 228 9.93 -7.48 -36.81
#